data_d4bd326985f489bed85032ada315b0d9
#
_entry.id   d4bd326985f489bed85032ada315b0d9
#
_cell.length_a   1.000
_cell.length_b   1.000
_cell.length_c   1.000
_cell.angle_alpha   90.00
_cell.angle_beta   90.00
_cell.angle_gamma   90.00
#
_symmetry.space_group_name_H-M   'P 1'
#
loop_
_entity.id
_entity.type
_entity.pdbx_description
1 polymer ?
#
loop_
_entity_poly.entity_id
_entity_poly.type
_entity_poly.pdbx_seq_one_letter_code
_entity_poly.pdbx_strand_id
1 'polypeptide(L)'
;MWTQEFWDGRYGSAATIWSGNPNPHLVAQVADLRPGTALDVGSGEGADAIWLAEQGWQVTGIDVSMVALERAAQLAAAAGHDVAERITWQQADILTWDPAPRQFDLVSAQFMHLPRSARDVVYRRLAAAVRPDGSLLIVGHHPSDLDTTMRRPNLPDLFFTAEQVAAGLDPADWQVVVAASPERQTLDCEGRLVTIRDAVLHAIRRK
;
A
#
# COMPACT_ATOMS: atom_id res chain seq x y z
N MET A 1 16.45 -6.71 6.60
CA MET A 1 15.79 -7.91 6.05
C MET A 1 15.11 -7.61 4.71
N TRP A 2 14.42 -6.52 4.58
CA TRP A 2 13.70 -6.12 3.36
C TRP A 2 14.46 -5.01 2.64
N THR A 3 15.75 -5.30 2.25
CA THR A 3 16.64 -4.36 1.55
C THR A 3 16.28 -4.24 0.08
N GLN A 4 16.82 -3.23 -0.59
CA GLN A 4 16.73 -3.10 -2.04
C GLN A 4 17.18 -4.40 -2.74
N GLU A 5 18.35 -4.94 -2.39
CA GLU A 5 18.89 -6.18 -2.98
C GLU A 5 17.94 -7.37 -2.83
N PHE A 6 17.28 -7.49 -1.67
CA PHE A 6 16.29 -8.54 -1.46
C PHE A 6 15.11 -8.40 -2.43
N TRP A 7 14.56 -7.19 -2.57
CA TRP A 7 13.43 -6.95 -3.45
C TRP A 7 13.81 -7.00 -4.92
N ASP A 8 14.96 -6.44 -5.33
CA ASP A 8 15.48 -6.54 -6.70
C ASP A 8 15.68 -8.02 -7.11
N GLY A 9 16.24 -8.83 -6.19
CA GLY A 9 16.38 -10.27 -6.42
C GLY A 9 15.02 -10.98 -6.55
N ARG A 10 14.03 -10.61 -5.71
CA ARG A 10 12.69 -11.17 -5.78
C ARG A 10 11.99 -10.79 -7.09
N TYR A 11 12.00 -9.52 -7.46
CA TYR A 11 11.41 -9.08 -8.73
C TYR A 11 12.18 -9.66 -9.93
N GLY A 12 13.50 -9.76 -9.87
CA GLY A 12 14.34 -10.39 -10.91
C GLY A 12 14.08 -11.88 -11.12
N SER A 13 13.47 -12.58 -10.14
CA SER A 13 13.29 -14.06 -10.19
C SER A 13 12.16 -14.52 -11.11
N ALA A 14 11.23 -13.66 -11.51
CA ALA A 14 10.10 -13.99 -12.40
C ALA A 14 9.69 -12.77 -13.23
N ALA A 15 8.98 -12.98 -14.32
CA ALA A 15 8.49 -11.90 -15.18
C ALA A 15 7.46 -11.03 -14.47
N THR A 16 6.64 -11.61 -13.62
CA THR A 16 5.67 -10.93 -12.74
C THR A 16 5.67 -11.60 -11.37
N ILE A 17 5.55 -10.82 -10.33
CA ILE A 17 5.48 -11.33 -8.95
C ILE A 17 4.06 -11.26 -8.41
N TRP A 18 3.30 -10.25 -8.82
CA TRP A 18 1.94 -10.00 -8.34
C TRP A 18 0.92 -10.21 -9.47
N SER A 19 -0.35 -10.14 -9.11
CA SER A 19 -1.47 -10.39 -10.04
C SER A 19 -1.60 -9.38 -11.19
N GLY A 20 -0.99 -8.20 -11.05
CA GLY A 20 -1.20 -7.06 -11.95
C GLY A 20 -2.55 -6.34 -11.77
N ASN A 21 -3.40 -6.82 -10.84
CA ASN A 21 -4.67 -6.16 -10.52
C ASN A 21 -4.50 -5.21 -9.33
N PRO A 22 -5.24 -4.08 -9.30
CA PRO A 22 -5.24 -3.20 -8.14
C PRO A 22 -5.80 -3.91 -6.92
N ASN A 23 -5.37 -3.46 -5.74
CA ASN A 23 -5.88 -4.00 -4.48
C ASN A 23 -7.39 -3.72 -4.37
N PRO A 24 -8.24 -4.74 -4.14
CA PRO A 24 -9.69 -4.56 -4.05
C PRO A 24 -10.11 -3.63 -2.91
N HIS A 25 -9.32 -3.54 -1.83
CA HIS A 25 -9.59 -2.59 -0.75
C HIS A 25 -9.27 -1.15 -1.16
N LEU A 26 -8.22 -0.92 -1.97
CA LEU A 26 -7.97 0.39 -2.57
C LEU A 26 -9.16 0.80 -3.44
N VAL A 27 -9.56 -0.06 -4.37
CA VAL A 27 -10.71 0.20 -5.26
C VAL A 27 -11.96 0.54 -4.45
N ALA A 28 -12.31 -0.29 -3.44
CA ALA A 28 -13.52 -0.11 -2.64
C ALA A 28 -13.51 1.18 -1.79
N GLN A 29 -12.33 1.64 -1.35
CA GLN A 29 -12.24 2.81 -0.47
C GLN A 29 -12.02 4.13 -1.22
N VAL A 30 -11.57 4.07 -2.48
CA VAL A 30 -11.13 5.25 -3.23
C VAL A 30 -12.02 5.56 -4.44
N ALA A 31 -12.84 4.61 -4.92
CA ALA A 31 -13.63 4.76 -6.15
C ALA A 31 -14.53 6.01 -6.16
N ASP A 32 -15.07 6.39 -5.01
CA ASP A 32 -15.97 7.55 -4.89
C ASP A 32 -15.24 8.85 -4.46
N LEU A 33 -13.92 8.80 -4.25
CA LEU A 33 -13.15 9.99 -3.90
C LEU A 33 -12.87 10.82 -5.14
N ARG A 34 -12.86 12.14 -4.96
CA ARG A 34 -12.48 13.06 -6.03
C ARG A 34 -10.98 12.92 -6.32
N PRO A 35 -10.57 12.63 -7.57
CA PRO A 35 -9.17 12.56 -7.93
C PRO A 35 -8.40 13.85 -7.61
N GLY A 36 -7.19 13.67 -7.11
CA GLY A 36 -6.23 14.71 -6.75
C GLY A 36 -4.81 14.17 -6.83
N THR A 37 -3.98 14.46 -5.84
CA THR A 37 -2.61 13.93 -5.73
C THR A 37 -2.59 12.70 -4.84
N ALA A 38 -1.94 11.61 -5.28
CA ALA A 38 -1.81 10.38 -4.51
C ALA A 38 -0.34 9.96 -4.33
N LEU A 39 -0.04 9.39 -3.17
CA LEU A 39 1.21 8.70 -2.90
C LEU A 39 0.90 7.21 -2.73
N ASP A 40 1.50 6.38 -3.58
CA ASP A 40 1.45 4.92 -3.49
C ASP A 40 2.78 4.40 -2.96
N VAL A 41 2.76 3.83 -1.74
CA VAL A 41 3.95 3.47 -0.97
C VAL A 41 4.21 1.97 -1.04
N GLY A 42 5.38 1.59 -1.52
CA GLY A 42 5.70 0.20 -1.85
C GLY A 42 4.94 -0.22 -3.09
N SER A 43 4.97 0.63 -4.13
CA SER A 43 4.15 0.49 -5.34
C SER A 43 4.41 -0.77 -6.14
N GLY A 44 5.55 -1.45 -5.91
CA GLY A 44 5.90 -2.67 -6.60
C GLY A 44 5.85 -2.53 -8.12
N GLU A 45 5.16 -3.44 -8.79
CA GLU A 45 4.96 -3.43 -10.25
C GLU A 45 3.86 -2.45 -10.70
N GLY A 46 3.33 -1.60 -9.79
CA GLY A 46 2.55 -0.41 -10.10
C GLY A 46 1.05 -0.60 -10.29
N ALA A 47 0.47 -1.76 -9.98
CA ALA A 47 -0.95 -2.04 -10.25
C ALA A 47 -1.89 -1.01 -9.62
N ASP A 48 -1.65 -0.63 -8.35
CA ASP A 48 -2.46 0.35 -7.62
C ASP A 48 -2.27 1.76 -8.19
N ALA A 49 -1.01 2.16 -8.43
CA ALA A 49 -0.67 3.47 -9.02
C ALA A 49 -1.26 3.65 -10.44
N ILE A 50 -1.21 2.61 -11.28
CA ILE A 50 -1.78 2.61 -12.63
C ILE A 50 -3.29 2.78 -12.55
N TRP A 51 -3.96 1.98 -11.71
CA TRP A 51 -5.41 2.11 -11.52
C TRP A 51 -5.80 3.51 -11.04
N LEU A 52 -5.09 4.08 -10.06
CA LEU A 52 -5.33 5.45 -9.61
C LEU A 52 -5.19 6.46 -10.76
N ALA A 53 -4.15 6.33 -11.58
CA ALA A 53 -3.93 7.21 -12.74
C ALA A 53 -5.04 7.08 -13.79
N GLU A 54 -5.56 5.87 -14.04
CA GLU A 54 -6.74 5.64 -14.88
C GLU A 54 -8.00 6.33 -14.34
N GLN A 55 -8.12 6.43 -13.00
CA GLN A 55 -9.20 7.19 -12.35
C GLN A 55 -8.95 8.71 -12.32
N GLY A 56 -7.84 9.19 -12.90
CA GLY A 56 -7.51 10.61 -13.04
C GLY A 56 -6.65 11.19 -11.92
N TRP A 57 -6.10 10.37 -11.01
CA TRP A 57 -5.19 10.82 -9.96
C TRP A 57 -3.81 11.17 -10.54
N GLN A 58 -3.15 12.17 -9.95
CA GLN A 58 -1.71 12.43 -10.14
C GLN A 58 -0.95 11.63 -9.08
N VAL A 59 -0.21 10.61 -9.49
CA VAL A 59 0.35 9.60 -8.59
C VAL A 59 1.85 9.75 -8.47
N THR A 60 2.36 9.69 -7.25
CA THR A 60 3.77 9.40 -6.97
C THR A 60 3.84 7.96 -6.46
N GLY A 61 4.41 7.05 -7.24
CA GLY A 61 4.67 5.68 -6.84
C GLY A 61 6.10 5.55 -6.31
N ILE A 62 6.26 5.05 -5.08
CA ILE A 62 7.58 4.83 -4.50
C ILE A 62 7.80 3.36 -4.17
N ASP A 63 8.98 2.86 -4.49
CA ASP A 63 9.45 1.53 -4.08
C ASP A 63 10.97 1.57 -3.85
N VAL A 64 11.47 0.64 -3.05
CA VAL A 64 12.90 0.48 -2.84
C VAL A 64 13.58 -0.20 -4.02
N SER A 65 12.84 -1.01 -4.80
CA SER A 65 13.33 -1.79 -5.93
C SER A 65 13.25 -1.01 -7.24
N MET A 66 14.40 -0.78 -7.87
CA MET A 66 14.44 -0.24 -9.23
C MET A 66 13.87 -1.20 -10.26
N VAL A 67 14.05 -2.52 -10.07
CA VAL A 67 13.51 -3.54 -10.97
C VAL A 67 11.98 -3.48 -10.99
N ALA A 68 11.35 -3.28 -9.83
CA ALA A 68 9.90 -3.11 -9.73
C ALA A 68 9.44 -1.84 -10.45
N LEU A 69 10.10 -0.70 -10.20
CA LEU A 69 9.74 0.59 -10.79
C LEU A 69 9.91 0.63 -12.30
N GLU A 70 10.96 0.00 -12.85
CA GLU A 70 11.15 -0.12 -14.30
C GLU A 70 10.00 -0.91 -14.96
N ARG A 71 9.55 -1.99 -14.33
CA ARG A 71 8.37 -2.75 -14.79
C ARG A 71 7.09 -1.94 -14.66
N ALA A 72 6.91 -1.26 -13.54
CA ALA A 72 5.75 -0.40 -13.32
C ALA A 72 5.66 0.68 -14.41
N ALA A 73 6.78 1.32 -14.77
CA ALA A 73 6.83 2.31 -15.85
C ALA A 73 6.46 1.70 -17.22
N GLN A 74 6.95 0.47 -17.51
CA GLN A 74 6.59 -0.24 -18.74
C GLN A 74 5.10 -0.60 -18.79
N LEU A 75 4.53 -1.07 -17.68
CA LEU A 75 3.10 -1.39 -17.58
C LEU A 75 2.24 -0.14 -17.69
N ALA A 76 2.63 0.98 -17.06
CA ALA A 76 1.94 2.25 -17.19
C ALA A 76 1.95 2.76 -18.65
N ALA A 77 3.09 2.66 -19.33
CA ALA A 77 3.18 3.02 -20.76
C ALA A 77 2.30 2.13 -21.64
N ALA A 78 2.18 0.84 -21.33
CA ALA A 78 1.29 -0.08 -22.02
C ALA A 78 -0.19 0.20 -21.75
N ALA A 79 -0.55 0.72 -20.58
CA ALA A 79 -1.91 1.14 -20.23
C ALA A 79 -2.34 2.42 -20.98
N GLY A 80 -1.40 3.24 -21.42
CA GLY A 80 -1.64 4.43 -22.24
C GLY A 80 -0.78 5.62 -21.86
N HIS A 81 -0.54 6.50 -22.83
CA HIS A 81 0.29 7.70 -22.64
C HIS A 81 -0.26 8.61 -21.53
N ASP A 82 -1.56 8.88 -21.54
CA ASP A 82 -2.22 9.72 -20.54
C ASP A 82 -2.14 9.15 -19.11
N VAL A 83 -2.11 7.81 -18.99
CA VAL A 83 -1.92 7.13 -17.70
C VAL A 83 -0.47 7.29 -17.23
N ALA A 84 0.48 7.01 -18.12
CA ALA A 84 1.91 7.12 -17.82
C ALA A 84 2.31 8.54 -17.40
N GLU A 85 1.78 9.58 -18.06
CA GLU A 85 2.07 10.99 -17.73
C GLU A 85 1.54 11.41 -16.36
N ARG A 86 0.55 10.71 -15.81
CA ARG A 86 0.04 10.98 -14.46
C ARG A 86 0.86 10.34 -13.35
N ILE A 87 1.84 9.48 -13.67
CA ILE A 87 2.59 8.76 -12.65
C ILE A 87 4.05 9.19 -12.64
N THR A 88 4.52 9.58 -11.48
CA THR A 88 5.96 9.78 -11.20
C THR A 88 6.47 8.62 -10.40
N TRP A 89 7.43 7.87 -10.93
CA TRP A 89 8.10 6.78 -10.23
C TRP A 89 9.35 7.28 -9.53
N GLN A 90 9.50 6.94 -8.23
CA GLN A 90 10.63 7.37 -7.43
C GLN A 90 11.18 6.20 -6.62
N GLN A 91 12.47 5.90 -6.79
CA GLN A 91 13.14 4.98 -5.88
C GLN A 91 13.32 5.63 -4.51
N ALA A 92 12.82 4.97 -3.47
CA ALA A 92 12.97 5.45 -2.10
C ALA A 92 12.92 4.29 -1.10
N ASP A 93 13.81 4.33 -0.12
CA ASP A 93 13.71 3.48 1.07
C ASP A 93 12.82 4.18 2.10
N ILE A 94 11.61 3.66 2.29
CA ILE A 94 10.61 4.23 3.21
C ILE A 94 11.11 4.31 4.67
N LEU A 95 12.13 3.55 5.04
CA LEU A 95 12.72 3.62 6.37
C LEU A 95 13.50 4.93 6.60
N THR A 96 14.05 5.51 5.54
CA THR A 96 14.88 6.73 5.59
C THR A 96 14.29 7.90 4.83
N TRP A 97 13.37 7.65 3.88
CA TRP A 97 12.72 8.69 3.10
C TRP A 97 11.53 9.31 3.87
N ASP A 98 11.44 10.63 3.81
CA ASP A 98 10.35 11.40 4.41
C ASP A 98 9.56 12.13 3.31
N PRO A 99 8.27 11.85 3.14
CA PRO A 99 7.40 12.64 2.28
C PRO A 99 7.21 14.05 2.86
N ALA A 100 7.11 15.04 1.99
CA ALA A 100 6.76 16.40 2.44
C ALA A 100 5.39 16.38 3.16
N PRO A 101 5.25 17.11 4.27
CA PRO A 101 4.00 17.14 5.03
C PRO A 101 2.88 17.81 4.23
N ARG A 102 1.64 17.31 4.40
CA ARG A 102 0.41 17.86 3.81
C ARG A 102 0.46 18.03 2.29
N GLN A 103 1.06 17.07 1.60
CA GLN A 103 1.28 17.14 0.15
C GLN A 103 0.18 16.41 -0.65
N PHE A 104 -0.37 15.31 -0.11
CA PHE A 104 -1.21 14.40 -0.87
C PHE A 104 -2.67 14.40 -0.41
N ASP A 105 -3.60 14.26 -1.37
CA ASP A 105 -5.02 14.01 -1.12
C ASP A 105 -5.26 12.56 -0.67
N LEU A 106 -4.44 11.62 -1.16
CA LEU A 106 -4.45 10.21 -0.79
C LEU A 106 -3.03 9.75 -0.51
N VAL A 107 -2.83 9.08 0.63
CA VAL A 107 -1.63 8.28 0.90
C VAL A 107 -2.07 6.84 1.11
N SER A 108 -1.57 5.95 0.26
CA SER A 108 -1.88 4.52 0.26
C SER A 108 -0.64 3.69 0.53
N ALA A 109 -0.73 2.71 1.42
CA ALA A 109 0.32 1.74 1.68
C ALA A 109 -0.30 0.34 1.84
N GLN A 110 0.00 -0.55 0.89
CA GLN A 110 -0.61 -1.86 0.77
C GLN A 110 0.41 -2.96 1.07
N PHE A 111 0.09 -3.82 2.04
CA PHE A 111 0.89 -5.00 2.39
C PHE A 111 2.38 -4.74 2.64
N MET A 112 2.70 -3.62 3.28
CA MET A 112 4.07 -3.30 3.69
C MET A 112 4.54 -4.25 4.80
N HIS A 113 5.66 -4.93 4.59
CA HIS A 113 6.22 -5.92 5.52
C HIS A 113 7.22 -5.25 6.49
N LEU A 114 6.73 -4.39 7.38
CA LEU A 114 7.57 -3.67 8.34
C LEU A 114 7.37 -4.22 9.75
N PRO A 115 8.47 -4.49 10.50
CA PRO A 115 8.37 -4.74 11.95
C PRO A 115 7.69 -3.57 12.66
N ARG A 116 6.98 -3.86 13.75
CA ARG A 116 6.14 -2.88 14.46
C ARG A 116 6.86 -1.56 14.76
N SER A 117 8.07 -1.61 15.28
CA SER A 117 8.84 -0.42 15.64
C SER A 117 9.12 0.50 14.44
N ALA A 118 9.47 -0.08 13.29
CA ALA A 118 9.67 0.66 12.04
C ALA A 118 8.33 1.12 11.45
N ARG A 119 7.32 0.24 11.44
CA ARG A 119 5.97 0.52 10.93
C ARG A 119 5.34 1.72 11.62
N ASP A 120 5.40 1.79 12.94
CA ASP A 120 4.79 2.87 13.71
C ASP A 120 5.45 4.23 13.42
N VAL A 121 6.74 4.25 13.10
CA VAL A 121 7.45 5.47 12.65
C VAL A 121 7.04 5.84 11.22
N VAL A 122 7.07 4.86 10.31
CA VAL A 122 6.72 5.08 8.89
C VAL A 122 5.28 5.56 8.77
N TYR A 123 4.31 4.90 9.42
CA TYR A 123 2.90 5.28 9.30
C TYR A 123 2.60 6.67 9.86
N ARG A 124 3.31 7.11 10.91
CA ARG A 124 3.22 8.51 11.36
C ARG A 124 3.72 9.51 10.33
N ARG A 125 4.83 9.20 9.62
CA ARG A 125 5.34 10.05 8.53
C ARG A 125 4.38 10.08 7.35
N LEU A 126 3.82 8.93 6.97
CA LEU A 126 2.80 8.84 5.93
C LEU A 126 1.54 9.63 6.30
N ALA A 127 1.08 9.52 7.53
CA ALA A 127 -0.04 10.32 8.02
C ALA A 127 0.25 11.83 7.95
N ALA A 128 1.48 12.26 8.29
CA ALA A 128 1.87 13.67 8.19
C ALA A 128 1.85 14.19 6.74
N ALA A 129 2.05 13.33 5.74
CA ALA A 129 2.02 13.69 4.33
C ALA A 129 0.61 13.92 3.76
N VAL A 130 -0.43 13.45 4.44
CA VAL A 130 -1.82 13.66 4.04
C VAL A 130 -2.21 15.12 4.31
N ARG A 131 -2.82 15.81 3.35
CA ARG A 131 -3.35 17.17 3.52
C ARG A 131 -4.66 17.18 4.33
N PRO A 132 -5.11 18.34 4.85
CA PRO A 132 -6.47 18.45 5.38
C PRO A 132 -7.52 17.98 4.38
N ASP A 133 -8.56 17.28 4.85
CA ASP A 133 -9.59 16.59 4.07
C ASP A 133 -9.07 15.44 3.19
N GLY A 134 -7.78 15.11 3.23
CA GLY A 134 -7.18 13.98 2.53
C GLY A 134 -7.32 12.65 3.28
N SER A 135 -7.05 11.56 2.57
CA SER A 135 -7.23 10.19 3.02
C SER A 135 -5.91 9.47 3.28
N LEU A 136 -5.85 8.72 4.37
CA LEU A 136 -4.83 7.71 4.65
C LEU A 136 -5.47 6.32 4.52
N LEU A 137 -4.95 5.49 3.62
CA LEU A 137 -5.38 4.11 3.44
C LEU A 137 -4.22 3.16 3.71
N ILE A 138 -4.37 2.34 4.75
CA ILE A 138 -3.40 1.30 5.11
C ILE A 138 -4.07 -0.06 5.04
N VAL A 139 -3.50 -0.98 4.26
CA VAL A 139 -3.95 -2.37 4.19
C VAL A 139 -2.78 -3.30 4.51
N GLY A 140 -3.04 -4.34 5.26
CA GLY A 140 -2.02 -5.33 5.59
C GLY A 140 -2.59 -6.67 5.99
N HIS A 141 -1.72 -7.63 6.28
CA HIS A 141 -2.12 -8.94 6.74
C HIS A 141 -2.57 -8.89 8.19
N HIS A 142 -3.73 -9.47 8.47
CA HIS A 142 -4.24 -9.59 9.83
C HIS A 142 -3.52 -10.73 10.59
N PRO A 143 -3.29 -10.61 11.92
CA PRO A 143 -2.61 -11.66 12.70
C PRO A 143 -3.22 -13.05 12.60
N SER A 144 -4.53 -13.17 12.38
CA SER A 144 -5.20 -14.47 12.19
C SER A 144 -4.73 -15.27 10.97
N ASP A 145 -4.01 -14.65 10.03
CA ASP A 145 -3.41 -15.36 8.90
C ASP A 145 -2.36 -16.38 9.35
N LEU A 146 -1.73 -16.15 10.52
CA LEU A 146 -0.75 -17.06 11.12
C LEU A 146 -1.36 -18.38 11.58
N ASP A 147 -2.67 -18.41 11.83
CA ASP A 147 -3.42 -19.60 12.24
C ASP A 147 -3.98 -20.38 11.04
N THR A 148 -3.64 -19.97 9.81
CA THR A 148 -4.11 -20.58 8.56
C THR A 148 -3.01 -21.41 7.88
N THR A 149 -3.36 -22.13 6.81
CA THR A 149 -2.39 -22.86 5.97
C THR A 149 -1.67 -21.94 4.96
N MET A 150 -1.96 -20.65 4.97
CA MET A 150 -1.27 -19.68 4.11
C MET A 150 0.21 -19.59 4.46
N ARG A 151 1.06 -19.68 3.44
CA ARG A 151 2.50 -19.50 3.62
C ARG A 151 2.81 -18.03 3.90
N ARG A 152 3.06 -17.71 5.17
CA ARG A 152 3.45 -16.39 5.65
C ARG A 152 4.83 -16.43 6.30
N PRO A 153 5.57 -15.31 6.33
CA PRO A 153 6.76 -15.22 7.18
C PRO A 153 6.37 -15.50 8.63
N ASN A 154 7.11 -16.40 9.31
CA ASN A 154 6.90 -16.65 10.74
C ASN A 154 7.51 -15.52 11.58
N LEU A 155 6.98 -14.33 11.39
CA LEU A 155 7.36 -13.07 12.04
C LEU A 155 6.09 -12.34 12.46
N PRO A 156 5.50 -12.67 13.63
CA PRO A 156 4.22 -12.10 14.06
C PRO A 156 4.18 -10.57 14.08
N ASP A 157 5.33 -9.94 14.28
CA ASP A 157 5.49 -8.48 14.33
C ASP A 157 5.20 -7.76 13.00
N LEU A 158 5.15 -8.50 11.88
CA LEU A 158 4.78 -7.95 10.56
C LEU A 158 3.25 -7.79 10.38
N PHE A 159 2.48 -8.45 11.23
CA PHE A 159 1.02 -8.46 11.16
C PHE A 159 0.44 -7.43 12.12
N PHE A 160 -0.74 -6.91 11.80
CA PHE A 160 -1.40 -5.91 12.63
C PHE A 160 -2.91 -5.92 12.40
N THR A 161 -3.65 -5.32 13.35
CA THR A 161 -5.07 -5.02 13.15
C THR A 161 -5.25 -3.56 12.74
N ALA A 162 -6.35 -3.25 12.07
CA ALA A 162 -6.67 -1.87 11.68
C ALA A 162 -6.77 -0.95 12.90
N GLU A 163 -7.29 -1.45 14.03
CA GLU A 163 -7.42 -0.71 15.28
C GLU A 163 -6.05 -0.36 15.88
N GLN A 164 -5.05 -1.25 15.76
CA GLN A 164 -3.69 -0.97 16.21
C GLN A 164 -3.06 0.21 15.46
N VAL A 165 -3.32 0.29 14.15
CA VAL A 165 -2.84 1.42 13.34
C VAL A 165 -3.64 2.68 13.65
N ALA A 166 -4.97 2.58 13.76
CA ALA A 166 -5.86 3.69 14.11
C ALA A 166 -5.49 4.32 15.46
N ALA A 167 -5.08 3.52 16.44
CA ALA A 167 -4.64 4.02 17.75
C ALA A 167 -3.39 4.92 17.68
N GLY A 168 -2.63 4.89 16.60
CA GLY A 168 -1.50 5.79 16.34
C GLY A 168 -1.89 7.15 15.75
N LEU A 169 -3.16 7.35 15.43
CA LEU A 169 -3.70 8.60 14.88
C LEU A 169 -4.38 9.42 16.00
N ASP A 170 -4.07 10.72 16.09
CA ASP A 170 -4.74 11.60 17.05
C ASP A 170 -6.20 11.84 16.64
N PRO A 171 -7.20 11.49 17.48
CA PRO A 171 -8.60 11.71 17.16
C PRO A 171 -8.98 13.19 16.94
N ALA A 172 -8.18 14.13 17.46
CA ALA A 172 -8.37 15.55 17.19
C ALA A 172 -8.10 15.90 15.73
N ASP A 173 -7.11 15.23 15.10
CA ASP A 173 -6.67 15.47 13.73
C ASP A 173 -7.30 14.50 12.73
N TRP A 174 -7.84 13.36 13.16
CA TRP A 174 -8.26 12.28 12.29
C TRP A 174 -9.69 11.81 12.57
N GLN A 175 -10.39 11.49 11.49
CA GLN A 175 -11.64 10.74 11.50
C GLN A 175 -11.39 9.36 10.89
N VAL A 176 -11.48 8.30 11.69
CA VAL A 176 -11.46 6.93 11.20
C VAL A 176 -12.79 6.63 10.52
N VAL A 177 -12.75 6.31 9.23
CA VAL A 177 -13.92 5.95 8.40
C VAL A 177 -14.10 4.45 8.39
N VAL A 178 -12.99 3.69 8.23
CA VAL A 178 -12.96 2.24 8.27
C VAL A 178 -11.81 1.81 9.16
N ALA A 179 -12.10 0.93 10.11
CA ALA A 179 -11.13 0.10 10.82
C ALA A 179 -11.74 -1.30 10.88
N ALA A 180 -11.36 -2.17 9.94
CA ALA A 180 -12.04 -3.44 9.73
C ALA A 180 -11.07 -4.56 9.35
N SER A 181 -11.54 -5.80 9.52
CA SER A 181 -10.79 -7.00 9.15
C SER A 181 -11.64 -7.89 8.24
N PRO A 182 -11.93 -7.43 6.99
CA PRO A 182 -12.75 -8.20 6.04
C PRO A 182 -12.10 -9.54 5.70
N GLU A 183 -12.96 -10.54 5.56
CA GLU A 183 -12.57 -11.87 5.11
C GLU A 183 -12.51 -11.92 3.58
N ARG A 184 -11.56 -12.69 3.08
CA ARG A 184 -11.53 -13.10 1.68
C ARG A 184 -11.07 -14.55 1.54
N GLN A 185 -11.54 -15.21 0.50
CA GLN A 185 -11.12 -16.54 0.16
C GLN A 185 -9.94 -16.50 -0.82
N THR A 186 -8.98 -17.37 -0.61
CA THR A 186 -7.82 -17.53 -1.50
C THR A 186 -7.38 -19.00 -1.49
N LEU A 187 -6.49 -19.37 -2.40
CA LEU A 187 -5.90 -20.70 -2.40
C LEU A 187 -4.54 -20.66 -1.68
N ASP A 188 -4.26 -21.66 -0.87
CA ASP A 188 -2.93 -21.87 -0.29
C ASP A 188 -1.97 -22.50 -1.32
N CYS A 189 -0.72 -22.77 -0.91
CA CYS A 189 0.30 -23.34 -1.79
C CYS A 189 0.01 -24.81 -2.22
N GLU A 190 -0.96 -25.46 -1.58
CA GLU A 190 -1.44 -26.81 -1.94
C GLU A 190 -2.75 -26.77 -2.73
N GLY A 191 -3.22 -25.57 -3.10
CA GLY A 191 -4.46 -25.36 -3.85
C GLY A 191 -5.74 -25.52 -3.01
N ARG A 192 -5.66 -25.50 -1.68
CA ARG A 192 -6.81 -25.58 -0.80
C ARG A 192 -7.42 -24.19 -0.59
N LEU A 193 -8.74 -24.12 -0.58
CA LEU A 193 -9.45 -22.89 -0.29
C LEU A 193 -9.27 -22.52 1.19
N VAL A 194 -8.79 -21.32 1.45
CA VAL A 194 -8.53 -20.80 2.79
C VAL A 194 -9.18 -19.44 2.93
N THR A 195 -9.84 -19.20 4.05
CA THR A 195 -10.34 -17.87 4.44
C THR A 195 -9.25 -17.15 5.22
N ILE A 196 -8.86 -15.99 4.74
CA ILE A 196 -7.89 -15.08 5.39
C ILE A 196 -8.55 -13.72 5.66
N ARG A 197 -7.90 -12.91 6.50
CA ARG A 197 -8.36 -11.55 6.81
C ARG A 197 -7.30 -10.53 6.45
N ASP A 198 -7.74 -9.40 5.93
CA ASP A 198 -6.88 -8.25 5.75
C ASP A 198 -7.22 -7.18 6.79
N ALA A 199 -6.22 -6.50 7.33
CA ALA A 199 -6.43 -5.32 8.18
C ALA A 199 -6.59 -4.11 7.26
N VAL A 200 -7.72 -3.40 7.34
CA VAL A 200 -8.04 -2.23 6.49
C VAL A 200 -8.33 -1.02 7.36
N LEU A 201 -7.46 -0.01 7.29
CA LEU A 201 -7.67 1.29 7.89
C LEU A 201 -7.86 2.34 6.79
N HIS A 202 -8.99 3.04 6.81
CA HIS A 202 -9.20 4.28 6.07
C HIS A 202 -9.52 5.41 7.07
N ALA A 203 -8.74 6.46 7.04
CA ALA A 203 -8.93 7.63 7.89
C ALA A 203 -8.81 8.92 7.07
N ILE A 204 -9.63 9.92 7.41
CA ILE A 204 -9.63 11.25 6.78
C ILE A 204 -9.02 12.24 7.75
N ARG A 205 -8.08 13.06 7.28
CA ARG A 205 -7.50 14.14 8.07
C ARG A 205 -8.50 15.27 8.21
N ARG A 206 -8.71 15.72 9.44
CA ARG A 206 -9.56 16.90 9.74
C ARG A 206 -8.91 18.18 9.24
N LYS A 207 -9.74 19.23 9.06
CA LYS A 207 -9.30 20.60 8.67
C LYS A 207 -8.38 21.24 9.70
#